data_7af26f58000a263a23fcba68b3d2fdc5
#
_entry.id   7af26f58000a263a23fcba68b3d2fdc5
#
_cell.length_a   1.000
_cell.length_b   1.000
_cell.length_c   1.000
_cell.angle_alpha   90.00
_cell.angle_beta   90.00
_cell.angle_gamma   90.00
#
_symmetry.space_group_name_H-M   'P 1'
#
loop_
_entity.id
_entity.type
_entity.pdbx_description
1 polymer ?
#
loop_
_entity_poly.entity_id
_entity_poly.type
_entity_poly.pdbx_seq_one_letter_code
_entity_poly.pdbx_strand_id
1 'polypeptide(L)'
;MIDILIKAGGFILIIMLGFALKTKGVCTREHGSFLSTIIMNITLPCSLLSSINNLEITPILLVALACGFLGNVITNLSGYLIQKKESPMTRALSMINSSGYNIGTFTLPFVQSFFPSNLIGYVCLFDTGNALMLSLIHISEPTRLDVI
;
A
#
# COMPACT_ATOMS: atom_id res chain seq x y z
N MET A 1 -7.73 25.75 -1.74
CA MET A 1 -7.03 25.51 -0.46
C MET A 1 -7.98 25.12 0.66
N ILE A 2 -9.10 25.81 0.86
CA ILE A 2 -10.10 25.48 1.91
C ILE A 2 -10.62 24.05 1.76
N ASP A 3 -10.96 23.60 0.55
CA ASP A 3 -11.44 22.24 0.29
C ASP A 3 -10.44 21.15 0.69
N ILE A 4 -9.16 21.40 0.48
CA ILE A 4 -8.09 20.45 0.91
C ILE A 4 -8.03 20.36 2.42
N LEU A 5 -8.13 21.50 3.12
CA LEU A 5 -8.14 21.53 4.58
C LEU A 5 -9.38 20.85 5.16
N ILE A 6 -10.56 21.04 4.56
CA ILE A 6 -11.80 20.38 4.97
C ILE A 6 -11.67 18.86 4.80
N LYS A 7 -11.17 18.39 3.66
CA LYS A 7 -10.95 16.96 3.42
C LYS A 7 -9.92 16.36 4.37
N ALA A 8 -8.79 17.06 4.60
CA ALA A 8 -7.78 16.63 5.57
C ALA A 8 -8.33 16.59 7.00
N GLY A 9 -9.11 17.61 7.39
CA GLY A 9 -9.84 17.62 8.67
C GLY A 9 -10.80 16.45 8.82
N GLY A 10 -11.53 16.08 7.75
CA GLY A 10 -12.39 14.92 7.70
C GLY A 10 -11.63 13.60 7.97
N PHE A 11 -10.45 13.42 7.39
CA PHE A 11 -9.61 12.24 7.67
C PHE A 11 -9.19 12.17 9.14
N ILE A 12 -8.72 13.29 9.71
CA ILE A 12 -8.34 13.36 11.11
C ILE A 12 -9.55 13.04 11.99
N LEU A 13 -10.72 13.57 11.67
CA LEU A 13 -11.96 13.34 12.42
C LEU A 13 -12.37 11.87 12.40
N ILE A 14 -12.26 11.19 11.26
CA ILE A 14 -12.52 9.74 11.15
C ILE A 14 -11.55 8.93 12.00
N ILE A 15 -10.26 9.28 11.99
CA ILE A 15 -9.25 8.62 12.83
C ILE A 15 -9.57 8.81 14.32
N MET A 16 -9.90 10.05 14.73
CA MET A 16 -10.30 10.35 16.10
C MET A 16 -11.56 9.62 16.52
N LEU A 17 -12.54 9.50 15.63
CA LEU A 17 -13.76 8.74 15.85
C LEU A 17 -13.44 7.26 16.08
N GLY A 18 -12.62 6.65 15.22
CA GLY A 18 -12.17 5.27 15.38
C GLY A 18 -11.45 5.03 16.70
N PHE A 19 -10.59 5.97 17.10
CA PHE A 19 -9.91 5.93 18.39
C PHE A 19 -10.91 6.03 19.56
N ALA A 20 -11.86 6.96 19.50
CA ALA A 20 -12.88 7.14 20.52
C ALA A 20 -13.79 5.90 20.66
N LEU A 21 -14.19 5.26 19.55
CA LEU A 21 -14.97 4.03 19.57
C LEU A 21 -14.18 2.87 20.20
N LYS A 22 -12.88 2.80 19.94
CA LYS A 22 -12.00 1.80 20.56
C LYS A 22 -11.86 2.03 22.07
N THR A 23 -11.65 3.25 22.51
CA THR A 23 -11.49 3.58 23.95
C THR A 23 -12.79 3.37 24.74
N LYS A 24 -13.94 3.57 24.12
CA LYS A 24 -15.26 3.29 24.71
C LYS A 24 -15.64 1.80 24.67
N GLY A 25 -14.81 0.92 24.12
CA GLY A 25 -15.09 -0.51 24.02
C GLY A 25 -16.14 -0.89 22.99
N VAL A 26 -16.63 0.06 22.17
CA VAL A 26 -17.63 -0.20 21.11
C VAL A 26 -16.98 -0.97 19.96
N CYS A 27 -15.73 -0.64 19.62
CA CYS A 27 -14.95 -1.33 18.59
C CYS A 27 -13.78 -2.09 19.21
N THR A 28 -13.73 -3.40 18.94
CA THR A 28 -12.60 -4.27 19.32
C THR A 28 -11.62 -4.42 18.17
N ARG A 29 -10.47 -5.04 18.44
CA ARG A 29 -9.48 -5.40 17.41
C ARG A 29 -10.07 -6.34 16.35
N GLU A 30 -10.98 -7.21 16.74
CA GLU A 30 -11.67 -8.15 15.84
C GLU A 30 -12.57 -7.41 14.84
N HIS A 31 -13.31 -6.41 15.31
CA HIS A 31 -14.13 -5.55 14.43
C HIS A 31 -13.26 -4.81 13.41
N GLY A 32 -12.08 -4.33 13.83
CA GLY A 32 -11.13 -3.69 12.93
C GLY A 32 -10.59 -4.67 11.88
N SER A 33 -10.26 -5.90 12.27
CA SER A 33 -9.80 -6.96 11.36
C SER A 33 -10.89 -7.34 10.35
N PHE A 34 -12.13 -7.49 10.80
CA PHE A 34 -13.28 -7.77 9.93
C PHE A 34 -13.50 -6.67 8.89
N LEU A 35 -13.48 -5.39 9.31
CA LEU A 35 -13.60 -4.25 8.40
C LEU A 35 -12.45 -4.21 7.39
N SER A 36 -11.23 -4.48 7.85
CA SER A 36 -10.06 -4.57 6.96
C SER A 36 -10.24 -5.67 5.91
N THR A 37 -10.78 -6.82 6.28
CA THR A 37 -11.07 -7.92 5.35
C THR A 37 -12.09 -7.51 4.29
N ILE A 38 -13.16 -6.81 4.65
CA ILE A 38 -14.14 -6.29 3.70
C ILE A 38 -13.49 -5.27 2.75
N ILE A 39 -12.69 -4.35 3.30
CA ILE A 39 -12.01 -3.33 2.50
C ILE A 39 -11.10 -3.99 1.47
N MET A 40 -10.26 -4.94 1.89
CA MET A 40 -9.26 -5.58 1.02
C MET A 40 -9.88 -6.50 -0.03
N ASN A 41 -10.93 -7.26 0.32
CA ASN A 41 -11.49 -8.28 -0.57
C ASN A 41 -12.67 -7.80 -1.42
N ILE A 42 -13.36 -6.73 -1.01
CA ILE A 42 -14.55 -6.24 -1.71
C ILE A 42 -14.37 -4.79 -2.15
N THR A 43 -14.17 -3.86 -1.20
CA THR A 43 -14.19 -2.43 -1.50
C THR A 43 -13.08 -2.02 -2.45
N LEU A 44 -11.86 -2.48 -2.18
CA LEU A 44 -10.68 -2.13 -2.98
C LEU A 44 -10.77 -2.70 -4.41
N PRO A 45 -11.06 -3.99 -4.64
CA PRO A 45 -11.26 -4.51 -5.99
C PRO A 45 -12.38 -3.79 -6.76
N CYS A 46 -13.52 -3.53 -6.13
CA CYS A 46 -14.62 -2.81 -6.76
C CYS A 46 -14.22 -1.36 -7.14
N SER A 47 -13.49 -0.69 -6.26
CA SER A 47 -12.99 0.66 -6.52
C SER A 47 -11.99 0.69 -7.69
N LEU A 48 -11.10 -0.30 -7.75
CA LEU A 48 -10.16 -0.45 -8.87
C LEU A 48 -10.88 -0.69 -10.19
N LEU A 49 -11.82 -1.62 -10.23
CA LEU A 49 -12.63 -1.92 -11.42
C LEU A 49 -13.41 -0.69 -11.90
N SER A 50 -13.99 0.08 -10.98
CA SER A 50 -14.69 1.33 -11.30
C SER A 50 -13.75 2.38 -11.91
N SER A 51 -12.51 2.43 -11.46
CA SER A 51 -11.51 3.41 -11.92
C SER A 51 -10.94 3.08 -13.30
N ILE A 52 -10.92 1.81 -13.69
CA ILE A 52 -10.40 1.35 -14.99
C ILE A 52 -11.27 1.83 -16.16
N ASN A 53 -12.59 1.97 -15.96
CA ASN A 53 -13.50 2.41 -17.03
C ASN A 53 -13.17 3.79 -17.61
N ASN A 54 -12.45 4.64 -16.89
CA ASN A 54 -12.05 5.97 -17.29
C ASN A 54 -10.54 6.08 -17.56
N LEU A 55 -9.84 4.96 -17.69
CA LEU A 55 -8.41 4.93 -17.85
C LEU A 55 -8.04 5.01 -19.34
N GLU A 56 -7.48 6.14 -19.76
CA GLU A 56 -6.83 6.25 -21.05
C GLU A 56 -5.44 5.60 -20.98
N ILE A 57 -5.20 4.58 -21.79
CA ILE A 57 -3.89 3.90 -21.86
C ILE A 57 -2.88 4.84 -22.53
N THR A 58 -2.10 5.50 -21.72
CA THR A 58 -1.04 6.42 -22.18
C THR A 58 0.35 5.85 -21.84
N PRO A 59 1.40 6.23 -22.58
CA PRO A 59 2.77 5.82 -22.22
C PRO A 59 3.20 6.19 -20.80
N ILE A 60 2.60 7.26 -20.24
CA ILE A 60 2.85 7.70 -18.86
C ILE A 60 2.42 6.64 -17.83
N LEU A 61 1.42 5.82 -18.13
CA LEU A 61 1.02 4.70 -17.28
C LEU A 61 2.15 3.67 -17.09
N LEU A 62 2.91 3.40 -18.16
CA LEU A 62 4.08 2.52 -18.08
C LEU A 62 5.19 3.15 -17.23
N VAL A 63 5.34 4.46 -17.26
CA VAL A 63 6.27 5.18 -16.38
C VAL A 63 5.85 5.01 -14.92
N ALA A 64 4.57 5.10 -14.59
CA ALA A 64 4.08 4.88 -13.23
C ALA A 64 4.39 3.46 -12.74
N LEU A 65 4.16 2.44 -13.56
CA LEU A 65 4.53 1.06 -13.27
C LEU A 65 6.02 0.89 -13.06
N ALA A 66 6.84 1.45 -13.96
CA ALA A 66 8.30 1.42 -13.85
C ALA A 66 8.80 2.13 -12.58
N CYS A 67 8.20 3.26 -12.22
CA CYS A 67 8.52 3.98 -10.99
C CYS A 67 8.20 3.15 -9.74
N GLY A 68 7.06 2.44 -9.71
CA GLY A 68 6.72 1.53 -8.61
C GLY A 68 7.72 0.39 -8.46
N PHE A 69 8.08 -0.24 -9.58
CA PHE A 69 9.05 -1.33 -9.61
C PHE A 69 10.45 -0.85 -9.20
N LEU A 70 10.99 0.16 -9.87
CA LEU A 70 12.34 0.68 -9.61
C LEU A 70 12.45 1.32 -8.22
N GLY A 71 11.41 2.03 -7.76
CA GLY A 71 11.36 2.59 -6.42
C GLY A 71 11.48 1.49 -5.36
N ASN A 72 10.78 0.37 -5.55
CA ASN A 72 10.88 -0.77 -4.64
C ASN A 72 12.26 -1.46 -4.71
N VAL A 73 12.85 -1.59 -5.91
CA VAL A 73 14.23 -2.09 -6.05
C VAL A 73 15.21 -1.23 -5.25
N ILE A 74 15.09 0.09 -5.34
CA ILE A 74 15.99 1.03 -4.65
C ILE A 74 15.81 0.92 -3.13
N THR A 75 14.57 0.90 -2.64
CA THR A 75 14.32 0.78 -1.19
C THR A 75 14.74 -0.57 -0.64
N ASN A 76 14.54 -1.66 -1.38
CA ASN A 76 15.00 -2.99 -1.03
C ASN A 76 16.54 -3.05 -0.96
N LEU A 77 17.22 -2.52 -1.98
CA LEU A 77 18.68 -2.43 -2.00
C LEU A 77 19.22 -1.57 -0.85
N SER A 78 18.53 -0.49 -0.51
CA SER A 78 18.92 0.35 0.64
C SER A 78 18.81 -0.45 1.95
N GLY A 79 17.73 -1.22 2.15
CA GLY A 79 17.58 -2.11 3.30
C GLY A 79 18.70 -3.15 3.40
N TYR A 80 19.12 -3.72 2.26
CA TYR A 80 20.26 -4.63 2.18
C TYR A 80 21.57 -3.93 2.58
N LEU A 81 21.84 -2.76 2.05
CA LEU A 81 23.10 -2.03 2.28
C LEU A 81 23.23 -1.55 3.73
N ILE A 82 22.12 -1.09 4.35
CA ILE A 82 22.10 -0.64 5.76
C ILE A 82 22.50 -1.79 6.69
N GLN A 83 21.99 -2.98 6.45
CA GLN A 83 22.20 -4.15 7.31
C GLN A 83 23.22 -5.15 6.74
N LYS A 84 24.12 -4.70 5.84
CA LYS A 84 25.07 -5.58 5.15
C LYS A 84 25.98 -6.39 6.08
N LYS A 85 26.29 -5.86 7.28
CA LYS A 85 27.17 -6.49 8.27
C LYS A 85 26.44 -7.37 9.26
N GLU A 86 25.10 -7.33 9.27
CA GLU A 86 24.26 -8.08 10.17
C GLU A 86 23.99 -9.51 9.69
N SER A 87 23.32 -10.30 10.52
CA SER A 87 22.96 -11.68 10.18
C SER A 87 22.08 -11.73 8.91
N PRO A 88 22.11 -12.84 8.15
CA PRO A 88 21.27 -13.00 6.96
C PRO A 88 19.76 -12.75 7.25
N MET A 89 19.29 -13.17 8.41
CA MET A 89 17.89 -12.97 8.82
C MET A 89 17.56 -11.50 9.07
N THR A 90 18.41 -10.78 9.80
CA THR A 90 18.23 -9.34 10.05
C THR A 90 18.24 -8.55 8.75
N ARG A 91 19.13 -8.91 7.83
CA ARG A 91 19.24 -8.30 6.51
C ARG A 91 17.99 -8.54 5.67
N ALA A 92 17.47 -9.77 5.62
CA ALA A 92 16.23 -10.10 4.92
C ALA A 92 15.04 -9.33 5.48
N LEU A 93 14.90 -9.26 6.81
CA LEU A 93 13.86 -8.47 7.48
C LEU A 93 13.96 -6.98 7.14
N SER A 94 15.17 -6.42 7.10
CA SER A 94 15.39 -5.02 6.71
C SER A 94 14.97 -4.77 5.26
N MET A 95 15.30 -5.66 4.35
CA MET A 95 14.90 -5.57 2.94
C MET A 95 13.38 -5.55 2.78
N ILE A 96 12.68 -6.49 3.42
CA ILE A 96 11.21 -6.59 3.38
C ILE A 96 10.56 -5.34 4.01
N ASN A 97 11.04 -4.90 5.17
CA ASN A 97 10.50 -3.72 5.85
C ASN A 97 10.73 -2.41 5.08
N SER A 98 11.82 -2.33 4.31
CA SER A 98 12.14 -1.13 3.50
C SER A 98 11.34 -1.07 2.21
N SER A 99 10.84 -2.19 1.70
CA SER A 99 10.21 -2.32 0.38
C SER A 99 8.69 -2.27 0.40
N GLY A 100 8.04 -2.26 1.56
CA GLY A 100 6.60 -2.32 1.69
C GLY A 100 5.91 -0.95 1.60
N TYR A 101 5.36 -0.58 0.44
CA TYR A 101 4.47 0.58 0.32
C TYR A 101 3.04 0.19 0.70
N ASN A 102 2.42 0.96 1.58
CA ASN A 102 1.00 0.78 1.92
C ASN A 102 0.11 1.59 0.99
N ILE A 103 0.04 1.17 -0.28
CA ILE A 103 -0.68 1.90 -1.32
C ILE A 103 -2.17 1.57 -1.27
N GLY A 104 -2.54 0.31 -1.21
CA GLY A 104 -3.93 -0.12 -1.28
C GLY A 104 -4.79 0.37 -0.12
N THR A 105 -4.30 0.28 1.12
CA THR A 105 -5.11 0.61 2.31
C THR A 105 -4.97 2.05 2.79
N PHE A 106 -3.88 2.74 2.44
CA PHE A 106 -3.64 4.12 2.87
C PHE A 106 -3.62 5.11 1.72
N THR A 107 -2.74 4.91 0.74
CA THR A 107 -2.53 5.90 -0.33
C THR A 107 -3.73 6.00 -1.25
N LEU A 108 -4.35 4.87 -1.62
CA LEU A 108 -5.47 4.85 -2.56
C LEU A 108 -6.70 5.62 -2.04
N PRO A 109 -7.20 5.40 -0.80
CA PRO A 109 -8.30 6.20 -0.24
C PRO A 109 -7.95 7.69 -0.14
N PHE A 110 -6.70 8.02 0.16
CA PHE A 110 -6.23 9.38 0.20
C PHE A 110 -6.29 10.02 -1.20
N VAL A 111 -5.74 9.35 -2.21
CA VAL A 111 -5.77 9.86 -3.60
C VAL A 111 -7.20 10.02 -4.10
N GLN A 112 -8.07 9.06 -3.84
CA GLN A 112 -9.50 9.14 -4.21
C GLN A 112 -10.21 10.36 -3.60
N SER A 113 -9.79 10.79 -2.42
CA SER A 113 -10.43 11.92 -1.73
C SER A 113 -9.92 13.28 -2.20
N PHE A 114 -8.65 13.37 -2.60
CA PHE A 114 -8.00 14.64 -2.90
C PHE A 114 -7.81 14.91 -4.40
N PHE A 115 -7.76 13.87 -5.21
CA PHE A 115 -7.42 13.96 -6.62
C PHE A 115 -8.57 13.48 -7.53
N PRO A 116 -8.59 13.94 -8.80
CA PRO A 116 -9.55 13.44 -9.78
C PRO A 116 -9.43 11.92 -10.03
N SER A 117 -10.56 11.29 -10.34
CA SER A 117 -10.65 9.84 -10.52
C SER A 117 -9.73 9.26 -11.62
N ASN A 118 -9.41 10.06 -12.64
CA ASN A 118 -8.49 9.65 -13.71
C ASN A 118 -7.04 9.41 -13.23
N LEU A 119 -6.64 9.96 -12.07
CA LEU A 119 -5.32 9.75 -11.50
C LEU A 119 -5.20 8.43 -10.71
N ILE A 120 -6.32 7.80 -10.36
CA ILE A 120 -6.33 6.55 -9.60
C ILE A 120 -5.61 5.44 -10.37
N GLY A 121 -5.78 5.40 -11.70
CA GLY A 121 -5.12 4.42 -12.56
C GLY A 121 -3.58 4.47 -12.48
N TYR A 122 -3.00 5.65 -12.33
CA TYR A 122 -1.53 5.80 -12.16
C TYR A 122 -1.07 5.22 -10.82
N VAL A 123 -1.84 5.43 -9.76
CA VAL A 123 -1.54 4.86 -8.43
C VAL A 123 -1.65 3.33 -8.45
N CYS A 124 -2.66 2.79 -9.14
CA CYS A 124 -2.84 1.35 -9.28
C CYS A 124 -1.69 0.70 -10.07
N LEU A 125 -1.22 1.34 -11.15
CA LEU A 125 -0.09 0.83 -11.91
C LEU A 125 1.24 0.96 -11.16
N PHE A 126 1.42 2.03 -10.41
CA PHE A 126 2.55 2.14 -9.49
C PHE A 126 2.53 0.99 -8.47
N ASP A 127 1.38 0.68 -7.89
CA ASP A 127 1.23 -0.43 -6.94
C ASP A 127 1.44 -1.80 -7.61
N THR A 128 1.01 -1.95 -8.86
CA THR A 128 1.30 -3.16 -9.65
C THR A 128 2.81 -3.35 -9.83
N GLY A 129 3.56 -2.29 -10.15
CA GLY A 129 5.02 -2.32 -10.23
C GLY A 129 5.66 -2.70 -8.89
N ASN A 130 5.18 -2.14 -7.79
CA ASN A 130 5.59 -2.48 -6.44
C ASN A 130 5.32 -3.96 -6.12
N ALA A 131 4.12 -4.46 -6.40
CA ALA A 131 3.72 -5.85 -6.16
C ALA A 131 4.54 -6.85 -6.99
N LEU A 132 4.88 -6.52 -8.24
CA LEU A 132 5.75 -7.36 -9.07
C LEU A 132 7.13 -7.56 -8.41
N MET A 133 7.72 -6.49 -7.88
CA MET A 133 9.02 -6.60 -7.20
C MET A 133 8.91 -7.43 -5.91
N LEU A 134 7.86 -7.22 -5.10
CA LEU A 134 7.61 -8.02 -3.89
C LEU A 134 7.43 -9.51 -4.22
N SER A 135 6.72 -9.83 -5.31
CA SER A 135 6.54 -11.20 -5.77
C SER A 135 7.87 -11.85 -6.17
N LEU A 136 8.77 -11.12 -6.83
CA LEU A 136 10.10 -11.61 -7.18
C LEU A 136 10.95 -11.91 -5.94
N ILE A 137 10.84 -11.11 -4.88
CA ILE A 137 11.53 -11.37 -3.61
C ILE A 137 11.02 -12.67 -2.98
N HIS A 138 9.69 -12.86 -2.92
CA HIS A 138 9.09 -14.07 -2.36
C HIS A 138 9.46 -15.35 -3.13
N ILE A 139 9.60 -15.27 -4.45
CA ILE A 139 10.01 -16.42 -5.28
C ILE A 139 11.50 -16.73 -5.09
N SER A 140 12.34 -15.72 -4.85
CA SER A 140 13.78 -15.89 -4.67
C SER A 140 14.18 -16.34 -3.26
N GLU A 141 13.30 -16.20 -2.26
CA GLU A 141 13.47 -16.81 -0.94
C GLU A 141 12.83 -18.20 -0.95
N PRO A 142 13.62 -19.30 -1.13
CA PRO A 142 13.07 -20.64 -0.94
C PRO A 142 12.58 -20.72 0.49
N THR A 143 11.31 -21.04 0.65
CA THR A 143 10.62 -21.24 1.92
C THR A 143 11.41 -22.31 2.73
N ARG A 144 12.36 -21.88 3.54
CA ARG A 144 12.95 -22.71 4.59
C ARG A 144 11.98 -22.81 5.76
N LEU A 145 10.74 -23.23 5.47
CA LEU A 145 9.75 -23.60 6.48
C LEU A 145 9.72 -25.12 6.72
N ASP A 146 10.63 -25.86 6.07
CA ASP A 146 10.72 -27.32 6.24
C ASP A 146 11.75 -27.74 7.29
N VAL A 147 12.09 -26.89 8.27
CA VAL A 147 12.98 -27.26 9.37
C VAL A 147 12.41 -26.76 10.69
N ILE A 148 11.31 -27.35 11.12
CA ILE A 148 11.01 -27.63 12.55
C ILE A 148 10.16 -28.90 12.61
#